data_9b3f9ded89f22baa28ffad7dc3f22be2
#
_entry.id   9b3f9ded89f22baa28ffad7dc3f22be2
#
_cell.length_a   1.000
_cell.length_b   1.000
_cell.length_c   1.000
_cell.angle_alpha   90.00
_cell.angle_beta   90.00
_cell.angle_gamma   90.00
#
_symmetry.space_group_name_H-M   'P 1'
#
loop_
_entity.id
_entity.type
_entity.pdbx_description
1 polymer ?
#
loop_
_entity_poly.entity_id
_entity_poly.type
_entity_poly.pdbx_seq_one_letter_code
_entity_poly.pdbx_strand_id
1 'polypeptide(L)'
;MSTDSGEKPAASIWFRLIGRRRPLWLTLGMGILLILAPLVAAYLDGLLDDLLSQGHWRLMLGPGVVIAYILIVAPFVEQAEAGVIDAFRPLVLIDDDSFDRLVVEASRVNPIGEGVAFGLGAVLGLWIGQSWLLDPDAFWLKLVLVPSIGLMFGLLVWTIYVALAGTRLNAELHRQPLRIDIFDTKPF
;
A
#
# COMPACT_ATOMS: atom_id res chain seq x y z
N MET A 1 36.60 15.51 14.87
CA MET A 1 36.42 14.13 14.45
C MET A 1 34.97 13.80 14.71
N SER A 2 34.10 14.27 13.80
CA SER A 2 32.63 14.17 13.91
C SER A 2 32.20 12.98 13.03
N THR A 3 31.78 11.90 13.66
CA THR A 3 31.18 10.73 12.99
C THR A 3 29.76 11.13 12.58
N ASP A 4 29.66 11.68 11.39
CA ASP A 4 28.40 11.90 10.69
C ASP A 4 27.86 10.52 10.26
N SER A 5 27.14 9.88 11.17
CA SER A 5 26.34 8.72 10.85
C SER A 5 25.08 9.21 10.15
N GLY A 6 25.19 9.36 8.83
CA GLY A 6 24.06 9.64 7.95
C GLY A 6 22.96 8.62 8.17
N GLU A 7 22.09 8.93 9.13
CA GLU A 7 20.89 8.15 9.47
C GLU A 7 19.93 8.26 8.29
N LYS A 8 19.97 7.24 7.43
CA LYS A 8 19.02 7.12 6.32
C LYS A 8 17.62 7.20 6.87
N PRO A 9 16.72 7.99 6.23
CA PRO A 9 15.35 8.12 6.68
C PRO A 9 14.75 6.73 6.93
N ALA A 10 14.10 6.59 8.08
CA ALA A 10 13.44 5.34 8.47
C ALA A 10 12.28 5.08 7.51
N ALA A 11 12.60 4.52 6.34
CA ALA A 11 11.59 4.04 5.41
C ALA A 11 10.62 3.13 6.20
N SER A 12 9.33 3.33 5.99
CA SER A 12 8.25 2.53 6.56
C SER A 12 8.65 1.05 6.61
N ILE A 13 8.37 0.37 7.71
CA ILE A 13 8.69 -1.06 7.90
C ILE A 13 8.09 -1.88 6.75
N TRP A 14 6.90 -1.51 6.30
CA TRP A 14 6.20 -2.15 5.21
C TRP A 14 6.82 -1.83 3.85
N PHE A 15 7.30 -0.61 3.62
CA PHE A 15 8.08 -0.29 2.43
C PHE A 15 9.42 -1.04 2.39
N ARG A 16 10.06 -1.30 3.53
CA ARG A 16 11.23 -2.19 3.58
C ARG A 16 10.88 -3.65 3.26
N LEU A 17 9.68 -4.11 3.63
CA LEU A 17 9.21 -5.48 3.36
C LEU A 17 8.68 -5.63 1.93
N ILE A 18 7.95 -4.64 1.41
CA ILE A 18 7.31 -4.67 0.08
C ILE A 18 8.22 -4.07 -0.98
N GLY A 19 8.90 -2.95 -0.69
CA GLY A 19 9.74 -2.18 -1.62
C GLY A 19 11.15 -2.73 -1.86
N ARG A 20 11.59 -3.77 -1.12
CA ARG A 20 12.81 -4.48 -1.47
C ARG A 20 12.58 -5.06 -2.87
N ARG A 21 13.30 -4.58 -3.89
CA ARG A 21 13.21 -4.92 -5.31
C ARG A 21 12.86 -6.41 -5.52
N ARG A 22 11.59 -6.74 -5.30
CA ARG A 22 11.11 -8.08 -5.61
C ARG A 22 11.02 -8.15 -7.12
N PRO A 23 11.57 -9.19 -7.75
CA PRO A 23 11.41 -9.36 -9.19
C PRO A 23 9.91 -9.42 -9.51
N LEU A 24 9.47 -8.70 -10.53
CA LEU A 24 8.08 -8.59 -10.97
C LEU A 24 7.37 -9.95 -11.07
N TRP A 25 8.11 -10.99 -11.45
CA TRP A 25 7.56 -12.35 -11.55
C TRP A 25 7.11 -12.93 -10.20
N LEU A 26 7.77 -12.57 -9.08
CA LEU A 26 7.33 -13.00 -7.74
C LEU A 26 6.03 -12.31 -7.34
N THR A 27 5.90 -11.02 -7.62
CA THR A 27 4.67 -10.25 -7.34
C THR A 27 3.51 -10.77 -8.17
N LEU A 28 3.75 -11.03 -9.46
CA LEU A 28 2.75 -11.63 -10.34
C LEU A 28 2.37 -13.05 -9.90
N GLY A 29 3.37 -13.89 -9.56
CA GLY A 29 3.12 -15.25 -9.07
C GLY A 29 2.28 -15.26 -7.79
N MET A 30 2.57 -14.35 -6.86
CA MET A 30 1.81 -14.20 -5.61
C MET A 30 0.38 -13.68 -5.88
N GLY A 31 0.20 -12.75 -6.82
CA GLY A 31 -1.10 -12.29 -7.27
C GLY A 31 -1.95 -13.40 -7.89
N ILE A 32 -1.36 -14.18 -8.77
CA ILE A 32 -2.02 -15.35 -9.39
C ILE A 32 -2.41 -16.37 -8.32
N LEU A 33 -1.51 -16.68 -7.38
CA LEU A 33 -1.81 -17.60 -6.28
C LEU A 33 -2.99 -17.13 -5.44
N LEU A 34 -3.03 -15.85 -5.08
CA LEU A 34 -4.13 -15.25 -4.30
C LEU A 34 -5.47 -15.28 -5.05
N ILE A 35 -5.44 -15.20 -6.38
CA ILE A 35 -6.65 -15.29 -7.20
C ILE A 35 -7.11 -16.75 -7.36
N LEU A 36 -6.17 -17.70 -7.53
CA LEU A 36 -6.50 -19.10 -7.73
C LEU A 36 -6.86 -19.82 -6.43
N ALA A 37 -6.28 -19.45 -5.30
CA ALA A 37 -6.50 -20.13 -4.03
C ALA A 37 -7.99 -20.25 -3.63
N PRO A 38 -8.83 -19.20 -3.74
CA PRO A 38 -10.26 -19.32 -3.45
C PRO A 38 -11.00 -20.26 -4.40
N LEU A 39 -10.58 -20.33 -5.69
CA LEU A 39 -11.20 -21.24 -6.66
C LEU A 39 -10.88 -22.70 -6.34
N VAL A 40 -9.62 -22.99 -5.98
CA VAL A 40 -9.21 -24.31 -5.52
C VAL A 40 -9.93 -24.71 -4.25
N ALA A 41 -10.05 -23.78 -3.28
CA ALA A 41 -10.76 -24.03 -2.05
C ALA A 41 -12.26 -24.31 -2.29
N ALA A 42 -12.91 -23.54 -3.16
CA ALA A 42 -14.30 -23.79 -3.56
C ALA A 42 -14.49 -25.15 -4.26
N TYR A 43 -13.51 -25.55 -5.08
CA TYR A 43 -13.51 -26.86 -5.72
C TYR A 43 -13.42 -27.99 -4.67
N LEU A 44 -12.55 -27.85 -3.67
CA LEU A 44 -12.38 -28.82 -2.58
C LEU A 44 -13.64 -28.96 -1.71
N ASP A 45 -14.40 -27.89 -1.53
CA ASP A 45 -15.67 -27.89 -0.80
C ASP A 45 -16.86 -28.32 -1.67
N GLY A 46 -16.65 -28.58 -2.99
CA GLY A 46 -17.71 -28.95 -3.92
C GLY A 46 -18.68 -27.82 -4.28
N LEU A 47 -18.34 -26.58 -3.96
CA LEU A 47 -19.19 -25.38 -4.13
C LEU A 47 -18.91 -24.62 -5.43
N LEU A 48 -17.97 -25.08 -6.26
CA LEU A 48 -17.49 -24.32 -7.42
C LEU A 48 -18.62 -24.06 -8.45
N ASP A 49 -19.43 -25.06 -8.76
CA ASP A 49 -20.52 -24.96 -9.74
C ASP A 49 -21.60 -23.98 -9.28
N ASP A 50 -21.97 -24.01 -8.01
CA ASP A 50 -22.96 -23.09 -7.42
C ASP A 50 -22.47 -21.65 -7.43
N LEU A 51 -21.20 -21.43 -7.08
CA LEU A 51 -20.57 -20.12 -7.08
C LEU A 51 -20.44 -19.51 -8.47
N LEU A 52 -20.15 -20.35 -9.48
CA LEU A 52 -20.05 -19.92 -10.87
C LEU A 52 -21.43 -19.60 -11.45
N SER A 53 -22.43 -20.42 -11.18
CA SER A 53 -23.79 -20.25 -11.71
C SER A 53 -24.51 -19.02 -11.12
N GLN A 54 -24.26 -18.72 -9.85
CA GLN A 54 -24.87 -17.59 -9.15
C GLN A 54 -24.10 -16.26 -9.32
N GLY A 55 -22.96 -16.28 -10.00
CA GLY A 55 -22.12 -15.09 -10.21
C GLY A 55 -21.33 -14.63 -8.98
N HIS A 56 -21.34 -15.39 -7.88
CA HIS A 56 -20.63 -15.08 -6.64
C HIS A 56 -19.09 -15.17 -6.76
N TRP A 57 -18.57 -15.75 -7.83
CA TRP A 57 -17.15 -15.83 -8.13
C TRP A 57 -16.44 -14.47 -8.10
N ARG A 58 -17.17 -13.38 -8.46
CA ARG A 58 -16.62 -12.01 -8.43
C ARG A 58 -16.25 -11.57 -7.02
N LEU A 59 -17.08 -11.91 -6.05
CA LEU A 59 -16.82 -11.58 -4.64
C LEU A 59 -15.66 -12.41 -4.09
N MET A 60 -15.50 -13.65 -4.54
CA MET A 60 -14.39 -14.53 -4.13
C MET A 60 -13.05 -14.02 -4.65
N LEU A 61 -13.00 -13.55 -5.90
CA LEU A 61 -11.77 -13.07 -6.50
C LEU A 61 -11.39 -11.65 -6.04
N GLY A 62 -12.38 -10.88 -5.56
CA GLY A 62 -12.21 -9.49 -5.15
C GLY A 62 -11.02 -9.25 -4.23
N PRO A 63 -10.90 -9.95 -3.10
CA PRO A 63 -9.77 -9.78 -2.18
C PRO A 63 -8.42 -10.02 -2.83
N GLY A 64 -8.28 -11.11 -3.60
CA GLY A 64 -7.03 -11.43 -4.32
C GLY A 64 -6.64 -10.37 -5.34
N VAL A 65 -7.61 -9.88 -6.12
CA VAL A 65 -7.39 -8.82 -7.13
C VAL A 65 -6.97 -7.51 -6.46
N VAL A 66 -7.63 -7.10 -5.39
CA VAL A 66 -7.30 -5.86 -4.68
C VAL A 66 -5.91 -5.94 -4.04
N ILE A 67 -5.56 -7.06 -3.40
CA ILE A 67 -4.23 -7.27 -2.83
C ILE A 67 -3.18 -7.22 -3.94
N ALA A 68 -3.38 -7.94 -5.05
CA ALA A 68 -2.47 -7.93 -6.18
C ALA A 68 -2.30 -6.51 -6.76
N TYR A 69 -3.39 -5.75 -6.90
CA TYR A 69 -3.35 -4.37 -7.34
C TYR A 69 -2.50 -3.49 -6.42
N ILE A 70 -2.71 -3.56 -5.11
CA ILE A 70 -1.92 -2.78 -4.13
C ILE A 70 -0.44 -3.14 -4.24
N LEU A 71 -0.08 -4.42 -4.33
CA LEU A 71 1.29 -4.87 -4.43
C LEU A 71 1.99 -4.43 -5.73
N ILE A 72 1.24 -4.32 -6.83
CA ILE A 72 1.76 -3.86 -8.13
C ILE A 72 1.90 -2.34 -8.13
N VAL A 73 0.91 -1.60 -7.59
CA VAL A 73 0.86 -0.15 -7.69
C VAL A 73 1.78 0.53 -6.67
N ALA A 74 1.98 -0.05 -5.48
CA ALA A 74 2.78 0.55 -4.42
C ALA A 74 4.18 1.02 -4.88
N PRO A 75 4.99 0.26 -5.65
CA PRO A 75 6.28 0.72 -6.13
C PRO A 75 6.21 1.90 -7.10
N PHE A 76 5.12 2.01 -7.89
CA PHE A 76 4.94 3.14 -8.81
C PHE A 76 4.59 4.43 -8.06
N VAL A 77 3.80 4.33 -7.00
CA VAL A 77 3.49 5.48 -6.13
C VAL A 77 4.77 5.98 -5.46
N GLU A 78 5.61 5.09 -4.93
CA GLU A 78 6.89 5.44 -4.33
C GLU A 78 7.83 6.16 -5.33
N GLN A 79 7.90 5.68 -6.58
CA GLN A 79 8.67 6.33 -7.62
C GLN A 79 8.10 7.71 -7.98
N ALA A 80 6.79 7.85 -8.05
CA ALA A 80 6.13 9.13 -8.32
C ALA A 80 6.39 10.14 -7.20
N GLU A 81 6.32 9.74 -5.94
CA GLU A 81 6.64 10.59 -4.78
C GLU A 81 8.09 11.06 -4.82
N ALA A 82 9.05 10.17 -5.10
CA ALA A 82 10.46 10.53 -5.25
C ALA A 82 10.65 11.54 -6.39
N GLY A 83 9.99 11.34 -7.53
CA GLY A 83 10.04 12.28 -8.66
C GLY A 83 9.45 13.65 -8.33
N VAL A 84 8.41 13.72 -7.51
CA VAL A 84 7.84 14.99 -7.02
C VAL A 84 8.84 15.71 -6.13
N ILE A 85 9.47 15.03 -5.17
CA ILE A 85 10.48 15.61 -4.28
C ILE A 85 11.65 16.17 -5.08
N ASP A 86 12.18 15.42 -6.06
CA ASP A 86 13.27 15.85 -6.92
C ASP A 86 12.89 17.08 -7.77
N ALA A 87 11.65 17.15 -8.25
CA ALA A 87 11.15 18.30 -9.02
C ALA A 87 10.98 19.57 -8.15
N PHE A 88 10.65 19.43 -6.87
CA PHE A 88 10.52 20.56 -5.95
C PHE A 88 11.86 21.10 -5.47
N ARG A 89 12.90 20.28 -5.40
CA ARG A 89 14.24 20.66 -4.91
C ARG A 89 14.79 21.96 -5.50
N PRO A 90 14.83 22.17 -6.84
CA PRO A 90 15.35 23.41 -7.44
C PRO A 90 14.42 24.62 -7.27
N LEU A 91 13.16 24.40 -6.88
CA LEU A 91 12.17 25.47 -6.78
C LEU A 91 12.11 26.09 -5.37
N VAL A 92 12.63 25.41 -4.37
CA VAL A 92 12.56 25.85 -2.97
C VAL A 92 13.80 26.68 -2.65
N LEU A 93 13.60 27.85 -2.00
CA LEU A 93 14.66 28.79 -1.62
C LEU A 93 15.30 28.46 -0.27
N ILE A 94 15.45 27.19 0.04
CA ILE A 94 16.18 26.73 1.23
C ILE A 94 17.43 25.95 0.80
N ASP A 95 18.41 25.92 1.69
CA ASP A 95 19.64 25.18 1.57
C ASP A 95 19.36 23.65 1.47
N ASP A 96 20.17 22.91 0.70
CA ASP A 96 19.99 21.49 0.43
C ASP A 96 19.89 20.65 1.71
N ASP A 97 20.70 20.96 2.73
CA ASP A 97 20.67 20.24 4.00
C ASP A 97 19.35 20.48 4.77
N SER A 98 18.81 21.68 4.68
CA SER A 98 17.52 22.04 5.30
C SER A 98 16.35 21.40 4.54
N PHE A 99 16.45 21.31 3.20
CA PHE A 99 15.46 20.61 2.39
C PHE A 99 15.44 19.12 2.72
N ASP A 100 16.59 18.46 2.77
CA ASP A 100 16.68 17.04 3.10
C ASP A 100 16.15 16.74 4.50
N ARG A 101 16.43 17.61 5.50
CA ARG A 101 15.84 17.49 6.86
C ARG A 101 14.31 17.61 6.82
N LEU A 102 13.79 18.59 6.09
CA LEU A 102 12.35 18.80 5.96
C LEU A 102 11.66 17.59 5.32
N VAL A 103 12.25 17.05 4.24
CA VAL A 103 11.74 15.84 3.58
C VAL A 103 11.76 14.65 4.54
N VAL A 104 12.87 14.43 5.26
CA VAL A 104 13.00 13.33 6.24
C VAL A 104 11.99 13.47 7.37
N GLU A 105 11.81 14.68 7.91
CA GLU A 105 10.89 14.94 9.02
C GLU A 105 9.42 14.80 8.59
N ALA A 106 9.06 15.38 7.44
CA ALA A 106 7.70 15.35 6.93
C ALA A 106 7.30 13.98 6.37
N SER A 107 8.24 13.20 5.83
CA SER A 107 8.01 11.82 5.36
C SER A 107 8.06 10.78 6.48
N ARG A 108 8.35 11.18 7.72
CA ARG A 108 8.46 10.26 8.85
C ARG A 108 7.10 9.70 9.22
N VAL A 109 6.81 8.50 8.72
CA VAL A 109 5.61 7.76 9.09
C VAL A 109 5.85 7.05 10.42
N ASN A 110 4.92 7.18 11.35
CA ASN A 110 5.03 6.51 12.65
C ASN A 110 4.79 4.99 12.47
N PRO A 111 5.80 4.13 12.73
CA PRO A 111 5.68 2.68 12.53
C PRO A 111 4.60 2.03 13.41
N ILE A 112 4.34 2.60 14.59
CA ILE A 112 3.25 2.15 15.46
C ILE A 112 1.90 2.49 14.81
N GLY A 113 1.75 3.69 14.25
CA GLY A 113 0.55 4.11 13.54
C GLY A 113 0.25 3.22 12.33
N GLU A 114 1.28 2.84 11.57
CA GLU A 114 1.15 1.88 10.45
C GLU A 114 0.64 0.53 10.94
N GLY A 115 1.24 -0.03 11.99
CA GLY A 115 0.83 -1.30 12.57
C GLY A 115 -0.61 -1.27 13.09
N VAL A 116 -1.00 -0.18 13.74
CA VAL A 116 -2.38 0.04 14.24
C VAL A 116 -3.36 0.16 13.08
N ALA A 117 -3.05 0.95 12.06
CA ALA A 117 -3.91 1.11 10.88
C ALA A 117 -4.13 -0.23 10.17
N PHE A 118 -3.05 -0.99 9.93
CA PHE A 118 -3.15 -2.33 9.36
C PHE A 118 -3.97 -3.27 10.25
N GLY A 119 -3.70 -3.31 11.55
CA GLY A 119 -4.38 -4.18 12.51
C GLY A 119 -5.89 -3.90 12.59
N LEU A 120 -6.29 -2.63 12.66
CA LEU A 120 -7.70 -2.23 12.66
C LEU A 120 -8.40 -2.66 11.37
N GLY A 121 -7.77 -2.43 10.21
CA GLY A 121 -8.28 -2.88 8.93
C GLY A 121 -8.42 -4.40 8.88
N ALA A 122 -7.41 -5.14 9.32
CA ALA A 122 -7.44 -6.61 9.32
C ALA A 122 -8.55 -7.16 10.23
N VAL A 123 -8.71 -6.63 11.44
CA VAL A 123 -9.80 -7.03 12.36
C VAL A 123 -11.17 -6.76 11.74
N LEU A 124 -11.36 -5.58 11.15
CA LEU A 124 -12.60 -5.24 10.44
C LEU A 124 -12.87 -6.22 9.29
N GLY A 125 -11.84 -6.51 8.48
CA GLY A 125 -11.95 -7.44 7.37
C GLY A 125 -12.28 -8.88 7.82
N LEU A 126 -11.66 -9.36 8.88
CA LEU A 126 -11.95 -10.67 9.47
C LEU A 126 -13.41 -10.74 9.98
N TRP A 127 -13.87 -9.68 10.64
CA TRP A 127 -15.23 -9.59 11.14
C TRP A 127 -16.26 -9.62 9.99
N ILE A 128 -16.05 -8.84 8.94
CA ILE A 128 -16.87 -8.83 7.73
C ILE A 128 -16.82 -10.21 7.05
N GLY A 129 -15.62 -10.78 6.88
CA GLY A 129 -15.44 -12.08 6.22
C GLY A 129 -16.18 -13.21 6.94
N GLN A 130 -16.17 -13.22 8.26
CA GLN A 130 -16.92 -14.21 9.04
C GLN A 130 -18.43 -14.07 8.90
N SER A 131 -18.95 -12.83 8.83
CA SER A 131 -20.39 -12.59 8.73
C SER A 131 -20.97 -12.91 7.34
N TRP A 132 -20.15 -12.88 6.29
CA TRP A 132 -20.59 -13.12 4.91
C TRP A 132 -20.57 -14.61 4.52
N LEU A 133 -19.70 -15.41 5.13
CA LEU A 133 -19.52 -16.83 4.84
C LEU A 133 -20.28 -17.68 5.87
N LEU A 134 -21.62 -17.63 5.79
CA LEU A 134 -22.50 -18.32 6.73
C LEU A 134 -22.66 -19.83 6.46
N ASP A 135 -22.23 -20.33 5.28
CA ASP A 135 -22.36 -21.74 4.98
C ASP A 135 -21.41 -22.58 5.86
N PRO A 136 -21.94 -23.45 6.76
CA PRO A 136 -21.12 -24.25 7.65
C PRO A 136 -20.21 -25.24 6.91
N ASP A 137 -20.61 -25.70 5.74
CA ASP A 137 -19.92 -26.77 5.00
C ASP A 137 -18.73 -26.26 4.17
N ALA A 138 -18.58 -24.93 3.99
CA ALA A 138 -17.49 -24.31 3.23
C ALA A 138 -16.19 -24.17 4.05
N PHE A 139 -15.58 -25.25 4.48
CA PHE A 139 -14.40 -25.21 5.36
C PHE A 139 -13.15 -24.61 4.67
N TRP A 140 -12.77 -25.15 3.51
CA TRP A 140 -11.58 -24.71 2.78
C TRP A 140 -11.73 -23.30 2.25
N LEU A 141 -12.91 -22.97 1.77
CA LEU A 141 -13.22 -21.63 1.30
C LEU A 141 -13.11 -20.58 2.41
N LYS A 142 -13.64 -20.87 3.60
CA LYS A 142 -13.49 -19.99 4.78
C LYS A 142 -12.04 -19.83 5.18
N LEU A 143 -11.27 -20.93 5.20
CA LEU A 143 -9.86 -20.90 5.58
C LEU A 143 -9.02 -19.99 4.68
N VAL A 144 -9.38 -19.88 3.40
CA VAL A 144 -8.66 -19.05 2.43
C VAL A 144 -9.27 -17.64 2.35
N LEU A 145 -10.58 -17.52 2.27
CA LEU A 145 -11.24 -16.26 1.95
C LEU A 145 -11.28 -15.29 3.13
N VAL A 146 -11.54 -15.78 4.35
CA VAL A 146 -11.61 -14.92 5.55
C VAL A 146 -10.27 -14.22 5.82
N PRO A 147 -9.11 -14.91 5.86
CA PRO A 147 -7.82 -14.24 6.00
C PRO A 147 -7.48 -13.32 4.81
N SER A 148 -7.90 -13.68 3.59
CA SER A 148 -7.69 -12.82 2.41
C SER A 148 -8.47 -11.51 2.52
N ILE A 149 -9.71 -11.55 3.01
CA ILE A 149 -10.50 -10.35 3.28
C ILE A 149 -9.83 -9.52 4.39
N GLY A 150 -9.40 -10.16 5.48
CA GLY A 150 -8.65 -9.50 6.54
C GLY A 150 -7.39 -8.79 6.04
N LEU A 151 -6.60 -9.47 5.23
CA LEU A 151 -5.39 -8.92 4.61
C LEU A 151 -5.72 -7.76 3.66
N MET A 152 -6.76 -7.89 2.84
CA MET A 152 -7.21 -6.84 1.93
C MET A 152 -7.58 -5.56 2.68
N PHE A 153 -8.42 -5.66 3.70
CA PHE A 153 -8.82 -4.50 4.50
C PHE A 153 -7.65 -3.92 5.30
N GLY A 154 -6.76 -4.76 5.83
CA GLY A 154 -5.53 -4.33 6.48
C GLY A 154 -4.66 -3.48 5.55
N LEU A 155 -4.42 -3.95 4.34
CA LEU A 155 -3.65 -3.24 3.32
C LEU A 155 -4.36 -1.96 2.86
N LEU A 156 -5.68 -1.96 2.70
CA LEU A 156 -6.45 -0.77 2.32
C LEU A 156 -6.33 0.33 3.39
N VAL A 157 -6.58 0.02 4.64
CA VAL A 157 -6.50 1.00 5.73
C VAL A 157 -5.08 1.50 5.91
N TRP A 158 -4.10 0.61 5.81
CA TRP A 158 -2.67 0.99 5.81
C TRP A 158 -2.33 1.93 4.65
N THR A 159 -2.77 1.64 3.41
CA THR A 159 -2.54 2.49 2.23
C THR A 159 -3.15 3.88 2.42
N ILE A 160 -4.36 3.95 2.97
CA ILE A 160 -5.02 5.23 3.30
C ILE A 160 -4.20 6.00 4.33
N TYR A 161 -3.72 5.34 5.39
CA TYR A 161 -2.90 5.96 6.43
C TYR A 161 -1.60 6.55 5.85
N VAL A 162 -0.89 5.79 5.01
CA VAL A 162 0.34 6.24 4.35
C VAL A 162 0.06 7.40 3.38
N ALA A 163 -1.01 7.33 2.59
CA ALA A 163 -1.41 8.41 1.70
C ALA A 163 -1.72 9.71 2.46
N LEU A 164 -2.41 9.61 3.60
CA LEU A 164 -2.66 10.77 4.47
C LEU A 164 -1.38 11.34 5.09
N ALA A 165 -0.40 10.49 5.41
CA ALA A 165 0.90 10.95 5.87
C ALA A 165 1.67 11.70 4.74
N GLY A 166 1.62 11.20 3.49
CA GLY A 166 2.21 11.86 2.33
C GLY A 166 1.60 13.22 2.02
N THR A 167 0.32 13.43 2.28
CA THR A 167 -0.31 14.77 2.09
C THR A 167 0.26 15.82 3.02
N ARG A 168 0.79 15.45 4.20
CA ARG A 168 1.46 16.38 5.12
C ARG A 168 2.77 16.89 4.53
N LEU A 169 3.55 16.03 3.90
CA LEU A 169 4.78 16.42 3.20
C LEU A 169 4.47 17.46 2.12
N ASN A 170 3.47 17.19 1.28
CA ASN A 170 3.06 18.13 0.25
C ASN A 170 2.60 19.48 0.84
N ALA A 171 1.87 19.47 1.95
CA ALA A 171 1.44 20.70 2.62
C ALA A 171 2.62 21.51 3.19
N GLU A 172 3.63 20.85 3.77
CA GLU A 172 4.82 21.52 4.30
C GLU A 172 5.70 22.09 3.16
N LEU A 173 5.86 21.37 2.05
CA LEU A 173 6.57 21.87 0.87
C LEU A 173 5.92 23.13 0.28
N HIS A 174 4.57 23.17 0.24
CA HIS A 174 3.85 24.35 -0.24
C HIS A 174 3.90 25.55 0.70
N ARG A 175 4.27 25.37 1.95
CA ARG A 175 4.46 26.46 2.92
C ARG A 175 5.82 27.15 2.79
N GLN A 176 6.77 26.52 2.11
CA GLN A 176 8.09 27.09 1.94
C GLN A 176 8.07 28.18 0.85
N PRO A 177 8.94 29.19 0.95
CA PRO A 177 9.07 30.21 -0.07
C PRO A 177 9.58 29.57 -1.37
N LEU A 178 8.74 29.59 -2.39
CA LEU A 178 9.06 29.06 -3.72
C LEU A 178 9.67 30.15 -4.61
N ARG A 179 10.72 29.84 -5.33
CA ARG A 179 11.26 30.69 -6.39
C ARG A 179 10.38 30.56 -7.63
N ILE A 180 9.27 31.31 -7.67
CA ILE A 180 8.42 31.38 -8.85
C ILE A 180 8.91 32.55 -9.70
N ASP A 181 9.66 32.28 -10.75
CA ASP A 181 9.99 33.28 -11.76
C ASP A 181 8.83 33.32 -12.77
N ILE A 182 7.92 34.30 -12.58
CA ILE A 182 6.73 34.48 -13.40
C ILE A 182 7.10 34.82 -14.85
N PHE A 183 8.36 35.21 -15.11
CA PHE A 183 8.83 35.63 -16.42
C PHE A 183 9.61 34.54 -17.18
N ASP A 184 9.96 33.42 -16.52
CA ASP A 184 10.60 32.29 -17.21
C ASP A 184 9.53 31.36 -17.79
N THR A 185 9.01 31.74 -18.96
CA THR A 185 7.99 30.98 -19.72
C THR A 185 8.62 29.84 -20.52
N LYS A 186 9.63 29.14 -20.04
CA LYS A 186 10.09 27.92 -20.70
C LYS A 186 9.01 26.85 -20.56
N PRO A 187 8.45 26.36 -21.70
CA PRO A 187 7.47 25.28 -21.65
C PRO A 187 8.16 24.02 -21.09
N PHE A 188 7.52 23.36 -20.15
CA PHE A 188 7.90 22.06 -19.58
C PHE A 188 7.86 20.98 -20.66
#